data_69816840c1715cf74fcc5c1022feb9d8
#
_entry.id   69816840c1715cf74fcc5c1022feb9d8
#
_cell.length_a   1.000
_cell.length_b   1.000
_cell.length_c   1.000
_cell.angle_alpha   90.00
_cell.angle_beta   90.00
_cell.angle_gamma   90.00
#
_symmetry.space_group_name_H-M   'P 1'
#
loop_
_entity.id
_entity.type
_entity.pdbx_description
1 polymer ?
#
loop_
_entity_poly.entity_id
_entity_poly.type
_entity_poly.pdbx_seq_one_letter_code
_entity_poly.pdbx_strand_id
1 'polypeptide(L)'
;MQKRIWIPFTIVLLLTACRQQSHPNDSQDTRISSDTVSQAMGARQASDSISPPSFQTMGKVVATQYADVKFEISLPVLRVMVHNGDRVRRGQLLAEQDATRQTNAVEQYQREIEQANLQMQDVIISQGYDPEHIGNVPQRVRHIAEVKSGLLLAQNKLAAARHELNTTRVTAPFDGIVANVTARAGQLTQVGDIVCRVISPQQMDVEFRIMEADLSRFAVGTRLQVVPVGDEQAVYDAKVTEVNPIVDEQGTVMLRAHVATPHQLFDGMHVTVSNVQ
;
A
#
# COMPACT_ATOMS: atom_id res chain seq x y z
N MET A 1 -13.07 16.07 -47.68
CA MET A 1 -14.43 15.59 -47.98
C MET A 1 -14.83 14.73 -46.79
N GLN A 2 -15.34 15.26 -45.80
CA GLN A 2 -16.69 15.54 -45.31
C GLN A 2 -17.69 14.36 -45.44
N LYS A 3 -18.12 13.84 -44.30
CA LYS A 3 -19.53 13.69 -43.97
C LYS A 3 -19.75 13.41 -42.49
N ARG A 4 -20.25 14.42 -41.80
CA ARG A 4 -20.88 14.34 -40.47
C ARG A 4 -22.31 13.77 -40.66
N ILE A 5 -22.70 12.81 -39.84
CA ILE A 5 -24.11 12.38 -39.73
C ILE A 5 -24.59 12.77 -38.33
N TRP A 6 -25.54 13.69 -38.34
CA TRP A 6 -26.32 14.17 -37.21
C TRP A 6 -27.62 13.36 -37.14
N ILE A 7 -28.00 12.84 -35.97
CA ILE A 7 -29.32 12.23 -35.70
C ILE A 7 -29.97 13.00 -34.56
N PRO A 8 -31.19 13.55 -34.73
CA PRO A 8 -31.84 14.30 -33.67
C PRO A 8 -32.61 13.38 -32.71
N PHE A 9 -32.49 13.66 -31.45
CA PHE A 9 -33.24 13.03 -30.35
C PHE A 9 -34.61 13.68 -30.23
N THR A 10 -35.68 12.91 -30.49
CA THR A 10 -37.06 13.34 -30.35
C THR A 10 -37.53 13.09 -28.91
N ILE A 11 -37.89 14.14 -28.22
CA ILE A 11 -38.54 14.14 -26.91
C ILE A 11 -39.99 13.75 -27.08
N VAL A 12 -40.44 12.68 -26.41
CA VAL A 12 -41.85 12.36 -26.21
C VAL A 12 -42.23 12.64 -24.77
N LEU A 13 -43.04 13.68 -24.62
CA LEU A 13 -43.68 14.11 -23.37
C LEU A 13 -45.03 13.38 -23.25
N LEU A 14 -45.20 12.56 -22.22
CA LEU A 14 -46.52 11.98 -21.86
C LEU A 14 -46.95 12.50 -20.49
N LEU A 15 -47.84 13.46 -20.55
CA LEU A 15 -48.71 13.91 -19.47
C LEU A 15 -49.87 12.91 -19.32
N THR A 16 -50.07 12.38 -18.12
CA THR A 16 -51.38 11.83 -17.75
C THR A 16 -51.78 12.30 -16.34
N ALA A 17 -52.96 12.78 -16.32
CA ALA A 17 -53.61 13.63 -15.35
C ALA A 17 -54.10 12.92 -14.08
N CYS A 18 -54.29 13.76 -13.07
CA CYS A 18 -55.03 13.61 -11.83
C CYS A 18 -56.32 12.79 -11.92
N ARG A 19 -56.56 12.02 -10.87
CA ARG A 19 -57.95 11.82 -10.38
C ARG A 19 -57.98 11.82 -8.88
N GLN A 20 -58.56 12.88 -8.37
CA GLN A 20 -58.95 13.14 -6.99
C GLN A 20 -60.31 12.44 -6.75
N GLN A 21 -60.48 11.73 -5.67
CA GLN A 21 -61.80 11.38 -5.15
C GLN A 21 -61.80 11.53 -3.63
N SER A 22 -62.70 12.43 -3.23
CA SER A 22 -63.05 12.84 -1.89
C SER A 22 -64.19 12.01 -1.29
N HIS A 23 -64.10 11.73 -0.03
CA HIS A 23 -65.11 11.64 1.05
C HIS A 23 -66.37 10.76 0.91
N PRO A 24 -67.03 10.35 2.01
CA PRO A 24 -67.29 11.07 3.22
C PRO A 24 -67.20 10.29 4.58
N ASN A 25 -67.14 11.07 5.62
CA ASN A 25 -67.53 11.00 7.02
C ASN A 25 -68.64 10.02 7.34
N ASP A 26 -68.47 9.24 8.42
CA ASP A 26 -69.62 8.96 9.28
C ASP A 26 -69.18 8.86 10.75
N SER A 27 -69.83 9.71 11.54
CA SER A 27 -69.68 9.85 12.98
C SER A 27 -70.68 8.92 13.62
N GLN A 28 -70.29 8.07 14.56
CA GLN A 28 -71.22 7.61 15.62
C GLN A 28 -70.49 7.44 16.95
N ASP A 29 -70.91 8.34 17.78
CA ASP A 29 -70.89 8.33 19.23
C ASP A 29 -71.51 7.06 19.81
N THR A 30 -70.91 6.42 20.80
CA THR A 30 -71.64 5.70 21.85
C THR A 30 -70.78 5.55 23.14
N ARG A 31 -71.11 6.33 24.07
CA ARG A 31 -71.11 6.31 25.55
C ARG A 31 -70.55 5.09 26.26
N ILE A 32 -69.65 5.39 27.18
CA ILE A 32 -69.60 5.12 28.63
C ILE A 32 -70.20 3.82 29.12
N SER A 33 -69.37 2.99 29.77
CA SER A 33 -69.66 2.30 30.98
C SER A 33 -68.41 2.06 31.81
N SER A 34 -68.30 2.78 32.88
CA SER A 34 -67.51 2.44 34.05
C SER A 34 -68.06 1.17 34.69
N ASP A 35 -67.20 0.22 35.06
CA ASP A 35 -67.13 -0.35 36.36
C ASP A 35 -66.10 -1.45 36.52
N THR A 36 -65.32 -1.26 37.56
CA THR A 36 -64.96 -2.20 38.59
C THR A 36 -63.72 -3.07 38.47
N VAL A 37 -62.71 -2.63 39.17
CA VAL A 37 -62.09 -3.27 40.36
C VAL A 37 -61.07 -4.38 40.16
N SER A 38 -59.87 -4.00 40.52
CA SER A 38 -58.90 -4.69 41.40
C SER A 38 -58.26 -6.00 41.04
N GLN A 39 -56.95 -5.89 41.24
CA GLN A 39 -56.01 -6.92 41.68
C GLN A 39 -55.40 -7.82 40.62
N ALA A 40 -54.21 -7.44 40.25
CA ALA A 40 -53.03 -8.31 40.42
C ALA A 40 -51.78 -7.47 40.34
N MET A 41 -51.22 -7.16 41.47
CA MET A 41 -49.79 -6.78 41.59
C MET A 41 -48.96 -7.95 41.10
N GLY A 42 -48.43 -7.79 39.94
CA GLY A 42 -47.34 -8.57 39.39
C GLY A 42 -46.30 -7.59 38.93
N ALA A 43 -45.44 -7.13 39.84
CA ALA A 43 -44.26 -6.38 39.54
C ALA A 43 -43.35 -7.25 38.67
N ARG A 44 -43.53 -7.17 37.35
CA ARG A 44 -42.47 -7.50 36.43
C ARG A 44 -41.54 -6.30 36.43
N GLN A 45 -40.52 -6.36 37.28
CA GLN A 45 -39.32 -5.61 37.08
C GLN A 45 -38.74 -6.06 35.72
N ALA A 46 -39.12 -5.36 34.68
CA ALA A 46 -38.29 -5.29 33.51
C ALA A 46 -37.02 -4.57 33.97
N SER A 47 -36.04 -5.36 34.37
CA SER A 47 -34.66 -4.88 34.39
C SER A 47 -34.31 -4.60 32.93
N ASP A 48 -34.69 -3.42 32.44
CA ASP A 48 -33.99 -2.79 31.34
C ASP A 48 -32.53 -2.62 31.79
N SER A 49 -31.75 -3.66 31.55
CA SER A 49 -30.32 -3.51 31.48
C SER A 49 -30.10 -2.59 30.28
N ILE A 50 -30.06 -1.28 30.53
CA ILE A 50 -29.54 -0.30 29.62
C ILE A 50 -28.06 -0.68 29.47
N SER A 51 -27.79 -1.61 28.57
CA SER A 51 -26.42 -1.80 28.10
C SER A 51 -25.98 -0.42 27.56
N PRO A 52 -24.88 0.14 28.04
CA PRO A 52 -24.39 1.41 27.52
C PRO A 52 -24.31 1.28 26.00
N PRO A 53 -24.67 2.32 25.25
CA PRO A 53 -24.71 2.25 23.80
C PRO A 53 -23.35 1.77 23.29
N SER A 54 -23.36 0.60 22.68
CA SER A 54 -22.17 0.05 22.05
C SER A 54 -21.78 1.00 20.93
N PHE A 55 -20.62 1.64 21.08
CA PHE A 55 -20.08 2.48 20.01
C PHE A 55 -19.85 1.61 18.78
N GLN A 56 -20.33 2.06 17.64
CA GLN A 56 -20.10 1.43 16.35
C GLN A 56 -19.82 2.51 15.30
N THR A 57 -18.77 2.33 14.52
CA THR A 57 -18.43 3.20 13.40
C THR A 57 -17.87 2.40 12.24
N MET A 58 -17.90 2.96 11.05
CA MET A 58 -17.26 2.37 9.89
C MET A 58 -15.80 2.78 9.83
N GLY A 59 -14.94 1.83 9.53
CA GLY A 59 -13.51 2.03 9.28
C GLY A 59 -13.08 1.43 7.96
N LYS A 60 -11.83 1.66 7.64
CA LYS A 60 -11.15 1.12 6.46
C LYS A 60 -9.84 0.47 6.88
N VAL A 61 -9.59 -0.74 6.41
CA VAL A 61 -8.30 -1.42 6.59
C VAL A 61 -7.25 -0.73 5.72
N VAL A 62 -6.10 -0.46 6.31
CA VAL A 62 -4.96 0.16 5.64
C VAL A 62 -3.70 -0.64 5.96
N ALA A 63 -2.95 -0.99 4.93
CA ALA A 63 -1.67 -1.64 5.13
C ALA A 63 -0.67 -0.65 5.74
N THR A 64 -0.10 -0.99 6.90
CA THR A 64 0.91 -0.16 7.57
C THR A 64 2.22 -0.14 6.81
N GLN A 65 2.56 -1.28 6.19
CA GLN A 65 3.76 -1.42 5.36
C GLN A 65 3.39 -1.80 3.93
N TYR A 66 3.63 -0.87 3.02
CA TYR A 66 3.53 -1.09 1.58
C TYR A 66 4.64 -0.32 0.85
N ALA A 67 4.96 -0.76 -0.36
CA ALA A 67 5.89 -0.06 -1.24
C ALA A 67 5.37 -0.09 -2.68
N ASP A 68 5.31 1.08 -3.30
CA ASP A 68 5.16 1.19 -4.76
C ASP A 68 6.54 0.99 -5.39
N VAL A 69 6.75 -0.20 -5.94
CA VAL A 69 8.00 -0.57 -6.60
C VAL A 69 8.02 0.07 -7.98
N LYS A 70 9.09 0.81 -8.27
CA LYS A 70 9.20 1.66 -9.47
C LYS A 70 10.43 1.31 -10.28
N PHE A 71 10.40 1.64 -11.58
CA PHE A 71 11.59 1.61 -12.42
C PHE A 71 12.49 2.81 -12.11
N GLU A 72 13.78 2.54 -11.92
CA GLU A 72 14.80 3.57 -11.63
C GLU A 72 15.46 4.12 -12.90
N ILE A 73 15.35 3.39 -14.01
CA ILE A 73 15.91 3.78 -15.31
C ILE A 73 14.88 3.57 -16.42
N SER A 74 15.06 4.30 -17.52
CA SER A 74 14.17 4.27 -18.69
C SER A 74 14.68 3.26 -19.72
N LEU A 75 14.10 2.04 -19.70
CA LEU A 75 14.45 0.95 -20.63
C LEU A 75 13.19 0.13 -20.97
N PRO A 76 13.20 -0.63 -22.07
CA PRO A 76 12.15 -1.59 -22.37
C PRO A 76 12.08 -2.68 -21.29
N VAL A 77 10.88 -3.07 -20.91
CA VAL A 77 10.65 -4.23 -20.01
C VAL A 77 10.85 -5.50 -20.81
N LEU A 78 11.79 -6.32 -20.39
CA LEU A 78 12.03 -7.63 -21.01
C LEU A 78 10.95 -8.63 -20.59
N ARG A 79 10.67 -8.70 -19.28
CA ARG A 79 9.66 -9.60 -18.69
C ARG A 79 9.18 -9.13 -17.33
N VAL A 80 7.95 -9.51 -17.00
CA VAL A 80 7.34 -9.35 -15.68
C VAL A 80 7.08 -10.75 -15.14
N MET A 81 7.51 -11.04 -13.92
CA MET A 81 7.53 -12.39 -13.33
C MET A 81 6.47 -12.60 -12.26
N VAL A 82 5.66 -11.59 -11.99
CA VAL A 82 4.67 -11.62 -10.91
C VAL A 82 3.30 -11.18 -11.40
N HIS A 83 2.27 -11.67 -10.72
CA HIS A 83 0.88 -11.34 -10.93
C HIS A 83 0.27 -10.78 -9.64
N ASN A 84 -0.89 -10.16 -9.76
CA ASN A 84 -1.64 -9.71 -8.59
C ASN A 84 -2.03 -10.91 -7.73
N GLY A 85 -1.78 -10.80 -6.42
CA GLY A 85 -2.02 -11.86 -5.44
C GLY A 85 -0.81 -12.76 -5.16
N ASP A 86 0.27 -12.69 -5.94
CA ASP A 86 1.46 -13.49 -5.70
C ASP A 86 2.15 -13.10 -4.39
N ARG A 87 2.61 -14.11 -3.65
CA ARG A 87 3.46 -13.91 -2.47
C ARG A 87 4.91 -13.82 -2.89
N VAL A 88 5.59 -12.78 -2.47
CA VAL A 88 6.99 -12.52 -2.80
C VAL A 88 7.83 -12.39 -1.53
N ARG A 89 9.12 -12.75 -1.64
CA ARG A 89 10.12 -12.57 -0.59
C ARG A 89 11.00 -11.37 -0.90
N ARG A 90 11.57 -10.77 0.11
CA ARG A 90 12.58 -9.71 -0.04
C ARG A 90 13.69 -10.13 -1.01
N GLY A 91 14.00 -9.27 -1.98
CA GLY A 91 14.99 -9.51 -3.03
C GLY A 91 14.51 -10.41 -4.17
N GLN A 92 13.27 -10.93 -4.14
CA GLN A 92 12.70 -11.69 -5.25
C GLN A 92 12.51 -10.79 -6.47
N LEU A 93 12.91 -11.27 -7.65
CA LEU A 93 12.79 -10.54 -8.91
C LEU A 93 11.31 -10.42 -9.32
N LEU A 94 10.86 -9.18 -9.57
CA LEU A 94 9.49 -8.83 -9.96
C LEU A 94 9.40 -8.55 -11.46
N ALA A 95 10.35 -7.78 -11.97
CA ALA A 95 10.45 -7.42 -13.38
C ALA A 95 11.93 -7.26 -13.78
N GLU A 96 12.20 -7.42 -15.04
CA GLU A 96 13.52 -7.26 -15.63
C GLU A 96 13.40 -6.40 -16.89
N GLN A 97 14.29 -5.41 -17.02
CA GLN A 97 14.42 -4.55 -18.20
C GLN A 97 15.50 -5.09 -19.14
N ASP A 98 15.51 -4.64 -20.38
CA ASP A 98 16.58 -4.97 -21.33
C ASP A 98 17.90 -4.35 -20.88
N ALA A 99 18.77 -5.19 -20.35
CA ALA A 99 20.07 -4.81 -19.77
C ALA A 99 21.25 -4.97 -20.73
N THR A 100 21.00 -5.19 -22.03
CA THR A 100 22.06 -5.49 -23.01
C THR A 100 23.17 -4.45 -22.99
N ARG A 101 22.84 -3.16 -22.97
CA ARG A 101 23.83 -2.07 -22.95
C ARG A 101 24.63 -2.05 -21.64
N GLN A 102 23.95 -2.25 -20.50
CA GLN A 102 24.54 -2.25 -19.17
C GLN A 102 25.49 -3.44 -18.98
N THR A 103 25.11 -4.62 -19.49
CA THR A 103 25.96 -5.82 -19.50
C THR A 103 27.24 -5.56 -20.31
N ASN A 104 27.11 -5.04 -21.52
CA ASN A 104 28.25 -4.70 -22.36
C ASN A 104 29.17 -3.66 -21.71
N ALA A 105 28.60 -2.67 -21.02
CA ALA A 105 29.40 -1.67 -20.28
C ALA A 105 30.17 -2.31 -19.11
N VAL A 106 29.59 -3.21 -18.37
CA VAL A 106 30.29 -3.96 -17.31
C VAL A 106 31.44 -4.75 -17.88
N GLU A 107 31.26 -5.49 -18.98
CA GLU A 107 32.34 -6.23 -19.65
C GLU A 107 33.43 -5.31 -20.18
N GLN A 108 33.06 -4.17 -20.74
CA GLN A 108 34.06 -3.18 -21.21
C GLN A 108 34.92 -2.69 -20.05
N TYR A 109 34.33 -2.26 -18.93
CA TYR A 109 35.09 -1.77 -17.79
C TYR A 109 35.88 -2.87 -17.08
N GLN A 110 35.45 -4.13 -17.16
CA GLN A 110 36.27 -5.26 -16.69
C GLN A 110 37.56 -5.36 -17.52
N ARG A 111 37.50 -5.25 -18.86
CA ARG A 111 38.67 -5.23 -19.71
C ARG A 111 39.56 -3.99 -19.47
N GLU A 112 38.96 -2.81 -19.20
CA GLU A 112 39.71 -1.62 -18.79
C GLU A 112 40.52 -1.85 -17.50
N ILE A 113 39.96 -2.57 -16.51
CA ILE A 113 40.65 -2.94 -15.27
C ILE A 113 41.82 -3.90 -15.56
N GLU A 114 41.64 -4.90 -16.42
CA GLU A 114 42.70 -5.82 -16.81
C GLU A 114 43.88 -5.05 -17.47
N GLN A 115 43.57 -4.13 -18.37
CA GLN A 115 44.57 -3.27 -19.01
C GLN A 115 45.25 -2.36 -17.96
N ALA A 116 44.51 -1.74 -17.05
CA ALA A 116 45.06 -0.89 -16.01
C ALA A 116 45.96 -1.67 -15.03
N ASN A 117 45.61 -2.94 -14.73
CA ASN A 117 46.49 -3.80 -13.93
C ASN A 117 47.81 -4.10 -14.60
N LEU A 118 47.83 -4.38 -15.92
CA LEU A 118 49.08 -4.57 -16.68
C LEU A 118 49.92 -3.28 -16.64
N GLN A 119 49.30 -2.12 -16.87
CA GLN A 119 50.00 -0.83 -16.75
C GLN A 119 50.54 -0.56 -15.35
N MET A 120 49.80 -0.96 -14.31
CA MET A 120 50.27 -0.85 -12.93
C MET A 120 51.51 -1.72 -12.70
N GLN A 121 51.54 -2.94 -13.22
CA GLN A 121 52.73 -3.81 -13.16
C GLN A 121 53.95 -3.16 -13.86
N ASP A 122 53.74 -2.58 -15.03
CA ASP A 122 54.81 -1.88 -15.77
C ASP A 122 55.39 -0.69 -14.96
N VAL A 123 54.50 0.06 -14.27
CA VAL A 123 54.95 1.16 -13.40
C VAL A 123 55.73 0.62 -12.20
N ILE A 124 55.31 -0.49 -11.58
CA ILE A 124 56.00 -1.13 -10.45
C ILE A 124 57.42 -1.61 -10.87
N ILE A 125 57.51 -2.27 -12.04
CA ILE A 125 58.77 -2.71 -12.65
C ILE A 125 59.69 -1.52 -12.91
N SER A 126 59.16 -0.44 -13.47
CA SER A 126 59.95 0.78 -13.76
C SER A 126 60.54 1.45 -12.51
N GLN A 127 59.94 1.17 -11.31
CA GLN A 127 60.43 1.63 -10.00
C GLN A 127 61.39 0.63 -9.36
N GLY A 128 61.75 -0.47 -10.06
CA GLY A 128 62.69 -1.47 -9.57
C GLY A 128 62.13 -2.51 -8.63
N TYR A 129 60.81 -2.67 -8.61
CA TYR A 129 60.13 -3.67 -7.77
C TYR A 129 59.53 -4.80 -8.57
N ASP A 130 59.43 -5.96 -7.94
CA ASP A 130 58.77 -7.13 -8.55
C ASP A 130 57.25 -7.06 -8.38
N PRO A 131 56.47 -7.04 -9.45
CA PRO A 131 55.00 -6.98 -9.41
C PRO A 131 54.37 -8.28 -8.87
N GLU A 132 55.06 -9.43 -8.91
CA GLU A 132 54.53 -10.70 -8.35
C GLU A 132 54.58 -10.67 -6.82
N HIS A 133 55.45 -9.86 -6.23
CA HIS A 133 55.59 -9.71 -4.79
C HIS A 133 55.07 -8.35 -4.28
N ILE A 134 53.82 -8.02 -4.56
CA ILE A 134 53.20 -6.72 -4.24
C ILE A 134 53.30 -6.37 -2.75
N GLY A 135 53.35 -7.38 -1.87
CA GLY A 135 53.56 -7.18 -0.40
C GLY A 135 54.88 -6.48 -0.08
N ASN A 136 55.91 -6.63 -0.90
CA ASN A 136 57.23 -6.02 -0.73
C ASN A 136 57.35 -4.61 -1.33
N VAL A 137 56.36 -4.19 -2.11
CA VAL A 137 56.33 -2.86 -2.74
C VAL A 137 55.85 -1.83 -1.69
N PRO A 138 56.65 -0.76 -1.44
CA PRO A 138 56.25 0.31 -0.53
C PRO A 138 54.89 0.90 -0.90
N GLN A 139 54.04 1.18 0.12
CA GLN A 139 52.69 1.69 -0.10
C GLN A 139 52.65 2.94 -0.97
N ARG A 140 53.65 3.83 -0.85
CA ARG A 140 53.77 5.04 -1.69
C ARG A 140 53.93 4.69 -3.15
N VAL A 141 54.77 3.71 -3.50
CA VAL A 141 55.05 3.29 -4.87
C VAL A 141 53.81 2.62 -5.46
N ARG A 142 53.12 1.77 -4.68
CA ARG A 142 51.86 1.11 -5.06
C ARG A 142 50.79 2.15 -5.39
N HIS A 143 50.58 3.11 -4.51
CA HIS A 143 49.61 4.17 -4.75
C HIS A 143 49.92 5.01 -6.02
N ILE A 144 51.18 5.34 -6.24
CA ILE A 144 51.61 6.03 -7.48
C ILE A 144 51.29 5.16 -8.70
N ALA A 145 51.58 3.86 -8.64
CA ALA A 145 51.29 2.94 -9.73
C ALA A 145 49.77 2.80 -10.00
N GLU A 146 48.95 2.69 -8.97
CA GLU A 146 47.47 2.66 -9.05
C GLU A 146 46.93 3.93 -9.74
N VAL A 147 47.43 5.10 -9.36
CA VAL A 147 46.99 6.38 -9.94
C VAL A 147 47.47 6.52 -11.38
N LYS A 148 48.75 6.21 -11.67
CA LYS A 148 49.32 6.35 -13.00
C LYS A 148 48.74 5.37 -14.02
N SER A 149 48.41 4.15 -13.60
CA SER A 149 47.74 3.15 -14.45
C SER A 149 46.26 3.44 -14.71
N GLY A 150 45.65 4.38 -13.95
CA GLY A 150 44.21 4.64 -14.04
C GLY A 150 43.33 3.55 -13.40
N LEU A 151 43.94 2.61 -12.65
CA LEU A 151 43.20 1.48 -12.04
C LEU A 151 42.03 1.95 -11.16
N LEU A 152 42.27 2.97 -10.32
CA LEU A 152 41.22 3.52 -9.46
C LEU A 152 40.03 4.09 -10.25
N LEU A 153 40.34 4.75 -11.39
CA LEU A 153 39.30 5.27 -12.27
C LEU A 153 38.50 4.15 -12.92
N ALA A 154 39.17 3.11 -13.44
CA ALA A 154 38.54 1.96 -14.07
C ALA A 154 37.66 1.18 -13.04
N GLN A 155 38.11 1.02 -11.80
CA GLN A 155 37.32 0.42 -10.73
C GLN A 155 36.06 1.21 -10.41
N ASN A 156 36.13 2.55 -10.32
CA ASN A 156 34.97 3.40 -10.09
C ASN A 156 33.96 3.30 -11.25
N LYS A 157 34.43 3.28 -12.51
CA LYS A 157 33.57 3.09 -13.70
C LYS A 157 32.86 1.73 -13.64
N LEU A 158 33.59 0.65 -13.29
CA LEU A 158 32.99 -0.67 -13.16
C LEU A 158 31.94 -0.71 -12.05
N ALA A 159 32.21 -0.07 -10.91
CA ALA A 159 31.25 0.00 -9.80
C ALA A 159 29.96 0.72 -10.23
N ALA A 160 30.07 1.83 -10.95
CA ALA A 160 28.93 2.56 -11.51
C ALA A 160 28.13 1.70 -12.52
N ALA A 161 28.83 1.05 -13.45
CA ALA A 161 28.18 0.19 -14.46
C ALA A 161 27.46 -1.01 -13.82
N ARG A 162 28.05 -1.60 -12.78
CA ARG A 162 27.38 -2.68 -12.00
C ARG A 162 26.14 -2.18 -11.26
N HIS A 163 26.19 -0.98 -10.72
CA HIS A 163 25.02 -0.39 -10.10
C HIS A 163 23.90 -0.18 -11.13
N GLU A 164 24.20 0.41 -12.28
CA GLU A 164 23.23 0.57 -13.38
C GLU A 164 22.66 -0.78 -13.86
N LEU A 165 23.49 -1.81 -13.98
CA LEU A 165 23.03 -3.15 -14.31
C LEU A 165 22.10 -3.72 -13.24
N ASN A 166 22.39 -3.51 -11.98
CA ASN A 166 21.52 -3.97 -10.89
C ASN A 166 20.15 -3.27 -10.88
N THR A 167 20.09 -1.98 -11.25
CA THR A 167 18.82 -1.22 -11.33
C THR A 167 17.89 -1.70 -12.44
N THR A 168 18.40 -2.44 -13.45
CA THR A 168 17.56 -3.07 -14.48
C THR A 168 16.71 -4.22 -13.93
N ARG A 169 17.04 -4.71 -12.75
CA ARG A 169 16.38 -5.85 -12.08
C ARG A 169 15.58 -5.33 -10.91
N VAL A 170 14.28 -5.24 -11.11
CA VAL A 170 13.36 -4.74 -10.10
C VAL A 170 13.01 -5.85 -9.13
N THR A 171 13.31 -5.66 -7.84
CA THR A 171 13.12 -6.68 -6.79
C THR A 171 12.18 -6.21 -5.68
N ALA A 172 11.60 -7.16 -4.94
CA ALA A 172 10.74 -6.87 -3.80
C ALA A 172 11.58 -6.30 -2.62
N PRO A 173 11.16 -5.18 -2.02
CA PRO A 173 11.90 -4.56 -0.90
C PRO A 173 11.74 -5.32 0.42
N PHE A 174 10.64 -6.06 0.59
CA PHE A 174 10.33 -6.89 1.77
C PHE A 174 9.38 -8.04 1.39
N ASP A 175 9.11 -8.94 2.32
CA ASP A 175 8.19 -10.07 2.15
C ASP A 175 6.75 -9.56 2.13
N GLY A 176 5.97 -9.89 1.08
CA GLY A 176 4.63 -9.35 0.94
C GLY A 176 3.80 -10.02 -0.14
N ILE A 177 2.66 -9.40 -0.43
CA ILE A 177 1.75 -9.77 -1.52
C ILE A 177 1.77 -8.67 -2.58
N VAL A 178 1.87 -9.09 -3.84
CA VAL A 178 1.88 -8.19 -4.99
C VAL A 178 0.47 -7.73 -5.33
N ALA A 179 0.30 -6.44 -5.51
CA ALA A 179 -0.94 -5.81 -5.96
C ALA A 179 -0.67 -4.79 -7.06
N ASN A 180 -1.68 -4.48 -7.87
CA ASN A 180 -1.64 -3.42 -8.87
C ASN A 180 -0.44 -3.53 -9.82
N VAL A 181 -0.21 -4.71 -10.42
CA VAL A 181 0.81 -4.89 -11.46
C VAL A 181 0.41 -4.10 -12.69
N THR A 182 1.18 -3.07 -13.03
CA THR A 182 0.95 -2.17 -14.17
C THR A 182 1.94 -2.39 -15.30
N ALA A 183 3.15 -2.88 -14.99
CA ALA A 183 4.20 -3.14 -15.95
C ALA A 183 3.84 -4.28 -16.93
N ARG A 184 4.23 -4.13 -18.19
CA ARG A 184 4.01 -5.13 -19.24
C ARG A 184 5.29 -5.37 -20.04
N ALA A 185 5.55 -6.62 -20.40
CA ALA A 185 6.66 -6.97 -21.27
C ALA A 185 6.55 -6.21 -22.61
N GLY A 186 7.69 -5.72 -23.12
CA GLY A 186 7.77 -4.92 -24.33
C GLY A 186 7.45 -3.43 -24.17
N GLN A 187 6.97 -2.99 -23.00
CA GLN A 187 6.70 -1.60 -22.71
C GLN A 187 8.03 -0.82 -22.51
N LEU A 188 8.15 0.34 -23.15
CA LEU A 188 9.20 1.30 -22.80
C LEU A 188 8.77 2.06 -21.53
N THR A 189 9.62 2.02 -20.52
CA THR A 189 9.33 2.66 -19.23
C THR A 189 10.03 4.00 -19.08
N GLN A 190 9.51 4.81 -18.17
CA GLN A 190 10.16 6.02 -17.67
C GLN A 190 10.60 5.85 -16.23
N VAL A 191 11.56 6.67 -15.81
CA VAL A 191 11.97 6.73 -14.39
C VAL A 191 10.78 7.13 -13.53
N GLY A 192 10.49 6.32 -12.51
CA GLY A 192 9.36 6.54 -11.61
C GLY A 192 8.07 5.80 -11.99
N ASP A 193 7.99 5.16 -13.16
CA ASP A 193 6.85 4.31 -13.51
C ASP A 193 6.70 3.16 -12.52
N ILE A 194 5.48 2.90 -12.09
CA ILE A 194 5.18 1.84 -11.10
C ILE A 194 5.19 0.48 -11.81
N VAL A 195 5.89 -0.48 -11.23
CA VAL A 195 5.86 -1.89 -11.63
C VAL A 195 4.65 -2.58 -10.99
N CYS A 196 4.58 -2.49 -9.67
CA CYS A 196 3.54 -3.06 -8.83
C CYS A 196 3.61 -2.44 -7.43
N ARG A 197 2.62 -2.76 -6.60
CA ARG A 197 2.64 -2.50 -5.16
C ARG A 197 2.93 -3.80 -4.42
N VAL A 198 3.83 -3.76 -3.45
CA VAL A 198 4.06 -4.87 -2.50
C VAL A 198 3.49 -4.44 -1.16
N ILE A 199 2.62 -5.28 -0.59
CA ILE A 199 1.90 -5.03 0.66
C ILE A 199 2.27 -6.11 1.67
N SER A 200 2.63 -5.72 2.89
CA SER A 200 2.85 -6.66 3.99
C SER A 200 1.52 -7.11 4.58
N PRO A 201 1.14 -8.40 4.49
CA PRO A 201 -0.13 -8.87 5.02
C PRO A 201 -0.16 -9.00 6.55
N GLN A 202 0.98 -8.84 7.22
CA GLN A 202 1.12 -9.01 8.67
C GLN A 202 0.94 -7.70 9.44
N GLN A 203 0.95 -6.57 8.74
CA GLN A 203 0.89 -5.25 9.34
C GLN A 203 -0.28 -4.47 8.74
N MET A 204 -1.45 -4.67 9.33
CA MET A 204 -2.68 -3.99 8.93
C MET A 204 -3.21 -3.16 10.09
N ASP A 205 -3.59 -1.95 9.80
CA ASP A 205 -4.26 -1.04 10.70
C ASP A 205 -5.68 -0.78 10.20
N VAL A 206 -6.52 -0.28 11.06
CA VAL A 206 -7.86 0.21 10.72
C VAL A 206 -7.90 1.69 11.00
N GLU A 207 -8.21 2.47 9.98
CA GLU A 207 -8.51 3.89 10.09
C GLU A 207 -10.02 4.07 10.21
N PHE A 208 -10.46 4.80 11.23
CA PHE A 208 -11.87 5.12 11.47
C PHE A 208 -12.00 6.50 12.06
N ARG A 209 -13.20 7.05 11.98
CA ARG A 209 -13.52 8.38 12.51
C ARG A 209 -14.52 8.29 13.63
N ILE A 210 -14.32 9.11 14.64
CA ILE A 210 -15.24 9.29 15.77
C ILE A 210 -15.63 10.76 15.91
N MET A 211 -16.78 11.02 16.51
CA MET A 211 -17.15 12.39 16.86
C MET A 211 -16.26 12.92 17.98
N GLU A 212 -15.97 14.22 17.98
CA GLU A 212 -15.20 14.89 19.04
C GLU A 212 -15.80 14.61 20.44
N ALA A 213 -17.11 14.53 20.54
CA ALA A 213 -17.82 14.23 21.80
C ALA A 213 -17.48 12.84 22.39
N ASP A 214 -17.08 11.87 21.55
CA ASP A 214 -16.71 10.52 21.96
C ASP A 214 -15.21 10.37 22.24
N LEU A 215 -14.40 11.40 21.99
CA LEU A 215 -12.94 11.35 22.10
C LEU A 215 -12.45 10.90 23.48
N SER A 216 -13.18 11.26 24.55
CA SER A 216 -12.84 10.85 25.93
C SER A 216 -12.90 9.35 26.16
N ARG A 217 -13.58 8.59 25.30
CA ARG A 217 -13.73 7.12 25.37
C ARG A 217 -12.60 6.38 24.66
N PHE A 218 -11.85 7.08 23.79
CA PHE A 218 -10.84 6.50 22.91
C PHE A 218 -9.46 7.08 23.22
N ALA A 219 -8.73 6.41 24.09
CA ALA A 219 -7.32 6.70 24.33
C ALA A 219 -6.44 5.71 23.56
N VAL A 220 -5.18 6.06 23.35
CA VAL A 220 -4.17 5.11 22.86
C VAL A 220 -4.14 3.91 23.81
N GLY A 221 -4.30 2.72 23.26
CA GLY A 221 -4.39 1.48 24.01
C GLY A 221 -5.80 0.93 24.20
N THR A 222 -6.86 1.67 23.84
CA THR A 222 -8.25 1.17 23.88
C THR A 222 -8.40 -0.05 22.97
N ARG A 223 -9.05 -1.10 23.48
CA ARG A 223 -9.32 -2.33 22.75
C ARG A 223 -10.60 -2.18 21.93
N LEU A 224 -10.55 -2.67 20.72
CA LEU A 224 -11.63 -2.60 19.75
C LEU A 224 -11.84 -3.97 19.11
N GLN A 225 -13.05 -4.20 18.65
CA GLN A 225 -13.37 -5.29 17.73
C GLN A 225 -13.61 -4.73 16.34
N VAL A 226 -13.07 -5.41 15.37
CA VAL A 226 -13.14 -5.06 13.94
C VAL A 226 -13.77 -6.22 13.20
N VAL A 227 -14.85 -5.93 12.48
CA VAL A 227 -15.63 -6.92 11.74
C VAL A 227 -15.70 -6.47 10.27
N PRO A 228 -15.20 -7.26 9.31
CA PRO A 228 -15.31 -6.92 7.88
C PRO A 228 -16.77 -6.84 7.43
N VAL A 229 -17.06 -5.87 6.57
CA VAL A 229 -18.38 -5.76 5.95
C VAL A 229 -18.56 -6.94 4.98
N GLY A 230 -19.53 -7.81 5.26
CA GLY A 230 -19.82 -9.01 4.46
C GLY A 230 -19.33 -10.33 5.05
N ASP A 231 -18.56 -10.32 6.13
CA ASP A 231 -18.20 -11.51 6.91
C ASP A 231 -18.34 -11.21 8.41
N GLU A 232 -19.58 -11.29 8.90
CA GLU A 232 -19.89 -10.99 10.30
C GLU A 232 -19.33 -12.03 11.29
N GLN A 233 -18.85 -13.17 10.81
CA GLN A 233 -18.25 -14.22 11.65
C GLN A 233 -16.77 -13.96 11.91
N ALA A 234 -16.12 -13.18 11.07
CA ALA A 234 -14.72 -12.83 11.22
C ALA A 234 -14.58 -11.61 12.15
N VAL A 235 -14.25 -11.86 13.42
CA VAL A 235 -14.00 -10.81 14.41
C VAL A 235 -12.51 -10.72 14.68
N TYR A 236 -11.97 -9.52 14.56
CA TYR A 236 -10.56 -9.24 14.81
C TYR A 236 -10.39 -8.31 16.00
N ASP A 237 -9.44 -8.64 16.87
CA ASP A 237 -9.05 -7.76 17.96
C ASP A 237 -8.10 -6.68 17.44
N ALA A 238 -8.41 -5.44 17.78
CA ALA A 238 -7.58 -4.30 17.45
C ALA A 238 -7.34 -3.42 18.69
N LYS A 239 -6.28 -2.60 18.62
CA LYS A 239 -5.90 -1.68 19.67
C LYS A 239 -5.59 -0.32 19.09
N VAL A 240 -6.18 0.75 19.64
CA VAL A 240 -5.88 2.12 19.23
C VAL A 240 -4.40 2.41 19.44
N THR A 241 -3.71 2.77 18.37
CA THR A 241 -2.29 3.13 18.37
C THR A 241 -2.08 4.62 18.21
N GLU A 242 -2.99 5.28 17.50
CA GLU A 242 -2.86 6.70 17.17
C GLU A 242 -4.21 7.41 17.22
N VAL A 243 -4.21 8.60 17.79
CA VAL A 243 -5.33 9.55 17.77
C VAL A 243 -4.82 10.81 17.08
N ASN A 244 -5.37 11.16 15.93
CA ASN A 244 -4.96 12.37 15.21
C ASN A 244 -5.43 13.60 16.01
N PRO A 245 -4.54 14.56 16.38
CA PRO A 245 -4.92 15.73 17.16
C PRO A 245 -5.66 16.82 16.35
N ILE A 246 -6.19 16.47 15.18
CA ILE A 246 -6.91 17.38 14.30
C ILE A 246 -8.37 16.97 14.23
N VAL A 247 -9.27 17.92 14.53
CA VAL A 247 -10.72 17.78 14.29
C VAL A 247 -11.00 18.32 12.89
N ASP A 248 -11.70 17.53 12.06
CA ASP A 248 -12.07 17.95 10.72
C ASP A 248 -13.31 18.91 10.73
N GLU A 249 -13.67 19.39 9.53
CA GLU A 249 -14.81 20.32 9.37
C GLU A 249 -16.16 19.70 9.78
N GLN A 250 -16.24 18.38 9.82
CA GLN A 250 -17.42 17.63 10.24
C GLN A 250 -17.45 17.37 11.75
N GLY A 251 -16.48 17.86 12.52
CA GLY A 251 -16.36 17.63 13.96
C GLY A 251 -15.93 16.19 14.29
N THR A 252 -15.19 15.54 13.38
CA THR A 252 -14.67 14.20 13.59
C THR A 252 -13.16 14.17 13.75
N VAL A 253 -12.69 13.17 14.48
CA VAL A 253 -11.26 12.88 14.72
C VAL A 253 -10.94 11.53 14.12
N MET A 254 -9.83 11.46 13.38
CA MET A 254 -9.34 10.20 12.80
C MET A 254 -8.51 9.43 13.83
N LEU A 255 -8.83 8.16 13.99
CA LEU A 255 -8.08 7.22 14.81
C LEU A 255 -7.52 6.10 13.95
N ARG A 256 -6.40 5.55 14.42
CA ARG A 256 -5.80 4.34 13.86
C ARG A 256 -5.69 3.28 14.94
N ALA A 257 -6.08 2.05 14.59
CA ALA A 257 -5.96 0.90 15.47
C ALA A 257 -5.21 -0.23 14.76
N HIS A 258 -4.25 -0.80 15.45
CA HIS A 258 -3.50 -1.95 14.95
C HIS A 258 -4.27 -3.25 15.16
N VAL A 259 -4.38 -4.07 14.10
CA VAL A 259 -5.02 -5.39 14.14
C VAL A 259 -3.99 -6.45 14.52
N ALA A 260 -4.23 -7.19 15.59
CA ALA A 260 -3.25 -8.14 16.14
C ALA A 260 -2.95 -9.32 15.20
N THR A 261 -3.97 -9.86 14.51
CA THR A 261 -3.84 -11.02 13.61
C THR A 261 -4.66 -10.79 12.34
N PRO A 262 -4.14 -10.03 11.36
CA PRO A 262 -4.92 -9.59 10.20
C PRO A 262 -5.06 -10.67 9.12
N HIS A 263 -5.47 -11.89 9.48
CA HIS A 263 -5.70 -12.95 8.52
C HIS A 263 -6.89 -12.61 7.62
N GLN A 264 -6.70 -12.68 6.30
CA GLN A 264 -7.73 -12.43 5.29
C GLN A 264 -8.23 -10.96 5.19
N LEU A 265 -7.57 -10.02 5.85
CA LEU A 265 -7.82 -8.60 5.64
C LEU A 265 -7.02 -8.11 4.43
N PHE A 266 -7.69 -7.34 3.56
CA PHE A 266 -7.05 -6.71 2.42
C PHE A 266 -7.02 -5.19 2.60
N ASP A 267 -5.96 -4.57 2.07
CA ASP A 267 -5.87 -3.12 2.02
C ASP A 267 -7.09 -2.52 1.31
N GLY A 268 -7.72 -1.55 1.93
CA GLY A 268 -8.93 -0.91 1.41
C GLY A 268 -10.25 -1.55 1.81
N MET A 269 -10.28 -2.69 2.53
CA MET A 269 -11.53 -3.30 3.02
C MET A 269 -12.27 -2.38 3.99
N HIS A 270 -13.60 -2.33 3.86
CA HIS A 270 -14.45 -1.66 4.83
C HIS A 270 -14.76 -2.60 5.98
N VAL A 271 -14.74 -2.05 7.18
CA VAL A 271 -14.94 -2.77 8.43
C VAL A 271 -15.85 -1.98 9.36
N THR A 272 -16.56 -2.68 10.23
CA THR A 272 -17.26 -2.10 11.36
C THR A 272 -16.35 -2.18 12.58
N VAL A 273 -16.15 -1.06 13.24
CA VAL A 273 -15.33 -0.94 14.46
C VAL A 273 -16.26 -0.74 15.65
N SER A 274 -16.12 -1.57 16.68
CA SER A 274 -16.87 -1.47 17.91
C SER A 274 -15.96 -1.48 19.13
N ASN A 275 -16.39 -0.86 20.21
CA ASN A 275 -15.68 -0.88 21.48
C ASN A 275 -15.95 -2.19 22.21
N VAL A 276 -14.89 -2.84 22.72
CA VAL A 276 -14.99 -3.97 23.64
C VAL A 276 -15.22 -3.40 25.04
N GLN A 277 -16.35 -3.75 25.63
CA GLN A 277 -16.65 -3.41 27.03
C GLN A 277 -15.83 -4.26 28.00
#